data_cb223872e1d0cab74fbf7af71cbcdf0a
#
_entry.id   cb223872e1d0cab74fbf7af71cbcdf0a
#
_cell.length_a   1.000
_cell.length_b   1.000
_cell.length_c   1.000
_cell.angle_alpha   90.00
_cell.angle_beta   90.00
_cell.angle_gamma   90.00
#
_symmetry.space_group_name_H-M   'P 1'
#
loop_
_entity.id
_entity.type
_entity.pdbx_description
1 polymer ?
#
loop_
_entity_poly.entity_id
_entity_poly.type
_entity_poly.pdbx_seq_one_letter_code
_entity_poly.pdbx_strand_id
1 'polypeptide(L)'
;AICWGRDSYGQSTPPPSVNGISGLASAIAAGGHHSCAIQSGSAAVVCWGYNSHGQSTPPSSVDGTSGSATAIAAGLLHSCAIQSGSAAAICWGSDSEGQSTPPASVNGTSGSATSIAAGGYHSCAIQSGSGAVVCWGRDALGQSTPPPSVNGTSGSATAIAAGAYHT
;
A
#
# COMPACT_ATOMS: atom_id res chain seq x y z
N ALA A 1 -12.80 10.60 6.10
CA ALA A 1 -12.68 9.28 6.74
C ALA A 1 -13.30 9.33 8.14
N ILE A 2 -13.89 8.22 8.58
CA ILE A 2 -14.34 8.00 9.96
C ILE A 2 -13.66 6.69 10.40
N CYS A 3 -12.94 6.73 11.53
CA CYS A 3 -12.24 5.59 12.09
C CYS A 3 -12.68 5.39 13.54
N TRP A 4 -12.62 4.15 14.02
CA TRP A 4 -12.98 3.78 15.39
C TRP A 4 -12.20 2.55 15.84
N GLY A 5 -12.22 2.26 17.12
CA GLY A 5 -11.52 1.14 17.74
C GLY A 5 -10.32 1.59 18.56
N ARG A 6 -9.26 0.77 18.59
CA ARG A 6 -8.06 1.10 19.34
C ARG A 6 -7.41 2.38 18.82
N ASP A 7 -7.02 3.28 19.74
CA ASP A 7 -6.43 4.58 19.41
C ASP A 7 -5.19 4.94 20.26
N SER A 8 -4.47 3.93 20.75
CA SER A 8 -3.30 4.16 21.63
C SER A 8 -2.14 4.87 20.92
N TYR A 9 -2.16 4.97 19.61
CA TYR A 9 -1.19 5.69 18.78
C TYR A 9 -1.84 6.78 17.92
N GLY A 10 -3.12 7.09 18.12
CA GLY A 10 -3.87 8.01 17.28
C GLY A 10 -4.34 7.40 15.94
N GLN A 11 -4.26 6.08 15.78
CA GLN A 11 -4.59 5.41 14.51
C GLN A 11 -6.06 5.49 14.12
N SER A 12 -6.95 5.77 15.07
CA SER A 12 -8.39 5.98 14.84
C SER A 12 -8.80 7.44 14.84
N THR A 13 -7.84 8.38 14.93
CA THR A 13 -8.08 9.82 14.92
C THR A 13 -7.60 10.44 13.60
N PRO A 14 -8.41 10.40 12.52
CA PRO A 14 -7.99 10.92 11.21
C PRO A 14 -7.83 12.45 11.26
N PRO A 15 -6.80 12.99 10.58
CA PRO A 15 -6.54 14.43 10.56
C PRO A 15 -7.62 15.21 9.79
N PRO A 16 -7.77 16.53 10.04
CA PRO A 16 -8.78 17.38 9.40
C PRO A 16 -8.80 17.32 7.88
N SER A 17 -7.65 17.11 7.24
CA SER A 17 -7.50 17.04 5.80
C SER A 17 -8.23 15.86 5.13
N VAL A 18 -8.65 14.85 5.90
CA VAL A 18 -9.33 13.64 5.38
C VAL A 18 -10.59 13.26 6.16
N ASN A 19 -10.91 13.93 7.29
CA ASN A 19 -12.05 13.56 8.15
C ASN A 19 -13.36 14.31 7.87
N GLY A 20 -13.36 15.23 6.90
CA GLY A 20 -14.51 16.03 6.52
C GLY A 20 -14.52 17.45 7.09
N ILE A 21 -13.54 17.83 7.94
CA ILE A 21 -13.43 19.20 8.49
C ILE A 21 -12.86 20.14 7.42
N SER A 22 -11.67 19.82 6.87
CA SER A 22 -11.02 20.61 5.81
C SER A 22 -10.76 19.83 4.52
N GLY A 23 -11.15 18.55 4.48
CA GLY A 23 -11.01 17.70 3.30
C GLY A 23 -11.65 16.34 3.48
N LEU A 24 -11.79 15.62 2.38
CA LEU A 24 -12.37 14.29 2.30
C LEU A 24 -11.32 13.26 1.85
N ALA A 25 -11.56 12.01 2.15
CA ALA A 25 -10.81 10.88 1.61
C ALA A 25 -11.57 10.21 0.47
N SER A 26 -10.85 9.85 -0.60
CA SER A 26 -11.36 9.02 -1.71
C SER A 26 -11.07 7.52 -1.50
N ALA A 27 -10.03 7.21 -0.72
CA ALA A 27 -9.66 5.84 -0.34
C ALA A 27 -9.05 5.82 1.06
N ILE A 28 -9.14 4.68 1.73
CA ILE A 28 -8.56 4.46 3.07
C ILE A 28 -8.00 3.05 3.18
N ALA A 29 -6.91 2.90 3.93
CA ALA A 29 -6.33 1.64 4.31
C ALA A 29 -6.01 1.65 5.81
N ALA A 30 -6.32 0.56 6.50
CA ALA A 30 -6.01 0.35 7.91
C ALA A 30 -4.89 -0.69 8.04
N GLY A 31 -3.78 -0.28 8.64
CA GLY A 31 -2.67 -1.17 9.00
C GLY A 31 -2.78 -1.71 10.43
N GLY A 32 -1.71 -2.33 10.93
CA GLY A 32 -1.70 -2.87 12.29
C GLY A 32 -1.81 -1.80 13.38
N HIS A 33 -1.14 -0.67 13.21
CA HIS A 33 -1.08 0.41 14.21
C HIS A 33 -1.09 1.81 13.59
N HIS A 34 -1.40 1.93 12.31
CA HIS A 34 -1.49 3.19 11.58
C HIS A 34 -2.59 3.10 10.53
N SER A 35 -2.99 4.22 10.01
CA SER A 35 -3.98 4.33 8.95
C SER A 35 -3.46 5.26 7.87
N CYS A 36 -3.87 5.04 6.62
CA CYS A 36 -3.56 5.89 5.50
C CYS A 36 -4.80 6.17 4.68
N ALA A 37 -4.87 7.34 4.06
CA ALA A 37 -5.93 7.72 3.14
C ALA A 37 -5.37 8.45 1.94
N ILE A 38 -6.09 8.40 0.83
CA ILE A 38 -5.88 9.27 -0.33
C ILE A 38 -6.85 10.44 -0.18
N GLN A 39 -6.31 11.66 -0.13
CA GLN A 39 -7.11 12.88 -0.03
C GLN A 39 -7.86 13.13 -1.33
N SER A 40 -9.15 13.43 -1.23
CA SER A 40 -9.99 13.80 -2.35
C SER A 40 -9.55 15.14 -2.95
N GLY A 41 -9.46 15.20 -4.28
CA GLY A 41 -9.05 16.39 -5.01
C GLY A 41 -7.55 16.47 -5.30
N SER A 42 -6.69 16.38 -4.29
CA SER A 42 -5.23 16.40 -4.48
C SER A 42 -4.65 15.03 -4.83
N ALA A 43 -5.35 13.96 -4.49
CA ALA A 43 -4.85 12.58 -4.54
C ALA A 43 -3.57 12.34 -3.71
N ALA A 44 -3.27 13.22 -2.75
CA ALA A 44 -2.16 13.10 -1.82
C ALA A 44 -2.41 11.99 -0.81
N VAL A 45 -1.39 11.21 -0.49
CA VAL A 45 -1.44 10.24 0.60
C VAL A 45 -1.23 10.95 1.93
N VAL A 46 -2.10 10.69 2.87
CA VAL A 46 -2.02 11.17 4.27
C VAL A 46 -2.09 9.96 5.18
N CYS A 47 -1.09 9.78 6.03
CA CYS A 47 -1.05 8.68 7.00
C CYS A 47 -0.98 9.23 8.43
N TRP A 48 -1.49 8.46 9.40
CA TRP A 48 -1.50 8.82 10.82
C TRP A 48 -1.43 7.57 11.70
N GLY A 49 -1.12 7.76 12.98
CA GLY A 49 -0.92 6.69 13.95
C GLY A 49 0.55 6.39 14.22
N TYR A 50 0.88 5.15 14.53
CA TYR A 50 2.24 4.72 14.87
C TYR A 50 3.22 4.94 13.73
N ASN A 51 4.44 5.44 14.06
CA ASN A 51 5.42 5.87 13.04
C ASN A 51 6.89 5.54 13.39
N SER A 52 7.16 4.59 14.27
CA SER A 52 8.55 4.30 14.66
C SER A 52 9.42 3.72 13.53
N HIS A 53 8.81 3.22 12.47
CA HIS A 53 9.48 2.72 11.26
C HIS A 53 9.29 3.65 10.05
N GLY A 54 8.69 4.83 10.21
CA GLY A 54 8.36 5.73 9.12
C GLY A 54 7.09 5.35 8.33
N GLN A 55 6.30 4.36 8.79
CA GLN A 55 5.14 3.86 8.09
C GLN A 55 4.02 4.89 7.88
N SER A 56 3.96 5.92 8.73
CA SER A 56 3.02 7.04 8.62
C SER A 56 3.63 8.29 7.97
N THR A 57 4.82 8.17 7.37
CA THR A 57 5.49 9.27 6.67
C THR A 57 5.59 8.92 5.18
N PRO A 58 4.55 9.22 4.37
CA PRO A 58 4.58 8.94 2.94
C PRO A 58 5.68 9.76 2.25
N PRO A 59 6.37 9.19 1.24
CA PRO A 59 7.39 9.93 0.50
C PRO A 59 6.78 11.00 -0.41
N SER A 60 7.57 12.03 -0.76
CA SER A 60 7.15 13.17 -1.58
C SER A 60 6.54 12.78 -2.94
N SER A 61 6.91 11.63 -3.46
CA SER A 61 6.38 11.08 -4.70
C SER A 61 4.90 10.71 -4.66
N VAL A 62 4.28 10.64 -3.47
CA VAL A 62 2.86 10.30 -3.30
C VAL A 62 2.13 11.20 -2.30
N ASP A 63 2.80 12.06 -1.52
CA ASP A 63 2.21 12.90 -0.47
C ASP A 63 1.62 14.23 -0.97
N GLY A 64 1.65 14.45 -2.29
CA GLY A 64 1.18 15.68 -2.92
C GLY A 64 2.27 16.73 -3.14
N THR A 65 3.49 16.53 -2.62
CA THR A 65 4.61 17.47 -2.80
C THR A 65 5.17 17.42 -4.23
N SER A 66 5.50 16.22 -4.70
CA SER A 66 6.01 15.99 -6.06
C SER A 66 5.23 14.92 -6.84
N GLY A 67 4.22 14.34 -6.25
CA GLY A 67 3.35 13.34 -6.85
C GLY A 67 2.19 12.96 -5.96
N SER A 68 1.29 12.14 -6.49
CA SER A 68 0.06 11.70 -5.85
C SER A 68 -0.15 10.19 -6.05
N ALA A 69 -1.23 9.63 -5.51
CA ALA A 69 -1.51 8.20 -5.59
C ALA A 69 -2.92 7.88 -6.08
N THR A 70 -3.06 6.73 -6.73
CA THR A 70 -4.35 6.17 -7.18
C THR A 70 -4.84 5.03 -6.29
N ALA A 71 -3.95 4.38 -5.54
CA ALA A 71 -4.27 3.31 -4.61
C ALA A 71 -3.37 3.36 -3.37
N ILE A 72 -3.86 2.85 -2.25
CA ILE A 72 -3.17 2.79 -0.96
C ILE A 72 -3.43 1.45 -0.28
N ALA A 73 -2.41 0.88 0.34
CA ALA A 73 -2.50 -0.30 1.20
C ALA A 73 -1.62 -0.10 2.44
N ALA A 74 -2.03 -0.65 3.57
CA ALA A 74 -1.30 -0.55 4.82
C ALA A 74 -1.13 -1.94 5.44
N GLY A 75 0.11 -2.31 5.71
CA GLY A 75 0.49 -3.55 6.37
C GLY A 75 0.64 -3.39 7.88
N LEU A 76 1.38 -4.29 8.54
CA LEU A 76 1.59 -4.19 9.98
C LEU A 76 2.42 -2.96 10.35
N LEU A 77 3.58 -2.75 9.71
CA LEU A 77 4.54 -1.68 9.97
C LEU A 77 5.08 -1.03 8.68
N HIS A 78 4.36 -1.18 7.55
CA HIS A 78 4.72 -0.58 6.27
C HIS A 78 3.46 -0.14 5.53
N SER A 79 3.62 0.68 4.54
CA SER A 79 2.57 1.18 3.66
C SER A 79 3.01 1.10 2.21
N CYS A 80 2.06 0.92 1.30
CA CYS A 80 2.31 0.90 -0.14
C CYS A 80 1.26 1.72 -0.88
N ALA A 81 1.65 2.42 -1.93
CA ALA A 81 0.75 3.14 -2.82
C ALA A 81 1.09 2.87 -4.29
N ILE A 82 0.13 3.08 -5.17
CA ILE A 82 0.37 3.17 -6.61
C ILE A 82 0.44 4.66 -6.96
N GLN A 83 1.61 5.09 -7.44
CA GLN A 83 1.85 6.47 -7.85
C GLN A 83 1.00 6.84 -9.07
N SER A 84 0.38 8.00 -9.03
CA SER A 84 -0.35 8.55 -10.16
C SER A 84 0.60 8.88 -11.33
N GLY A 85 0.16 8.62 -12.55
CA GLY A 85 0.93 8.88 -13.77
C GLY A 85 1.89 7.77 -14.16
N SER A 86 2.80 7.36 -13.28
CA SER A 86 3.75 6.26 -13.55
C SER A 86 3.16 4.88 -13.33
N ALA A 87 2.12 4.78 -12.50
CA ALA A 87 1.58 3.52 -11.98
C ALA A 87 2.63 2.65 -11.26
N ALA A 88 3.69 3.26 -10.74
CA ALA A 88 4.71 2.58 -9.96
C ALA A 88 4.20 2.22 -8.57
N ALA A 89 4.49 1.02 -8.09
CA ALA A 89 4.32 0.66 -6.69
C ALA A 89 5.42 1.34 -5.86
N ILE A 90 5.02 2.13 -4.88
CA ILE A 90 5.89 2.84 -3.94
C ILE A 90 5.55 2.33 -2.54
N CYS A 91 6.53 1.78 -1.83
CA CYS A 91 6.34 1.30 -0.47
C CYS A 91 7.31 2.00 0.50
N TRP A 92 6.92 2.13 1.77
CA TRP A 92 7.72 2.76 2.81
C TRP A 92 7.39 2.19 4.19
N GLY A 93 8.22 2.49 5.18
CA GLY A 93 8.12 1.95 6.53
C GLY A 93 9.13 0.83 6.77
N SER A 94 8.77 -0.17 7.58
CA SER A 94 9.65 -1.31 7.88
C SER A 94 9.97 -2.11 6.62
N ASP A 95 11.26 -2.47 6.49
CA ASP A 95 11.79 -3.28 5.38
C ASP A 95 12.65 -4.46 5.85
N SER A 96 12.44 -4.91 7.10
CA SER A 96 13.23 -5.99 7.69
C SER A 96 13.13 -7.33 6.94
N GLU A 97 12.06 -7.52 6.18
CA GLU A 97 11.79 -8.71 5.35
C GLU A 97 11.80 -8.37 3.85
N GLY A 98 12.18 -7.14 3.47
CA GLY A 98 12.09 -6.66 2.09
C GLY A 98 10.69 -6.22 1.65
N GLN A 99 9.74 -6.08 2.58
CA GLN A 99 8.33 -5.79 2.29
C GLN A 99 8.09 -4.39 1.70
N SER A 100 9.02 -3.46 1.90
CA SER A 100 8.96 -2.09 1.36
C SER A 100 9.85 -1.87 0.14
N THR A 101 10.43 -2.94 -0.44
CA THR A 101 11.28 -2.89 -1.64
C THR A 101 10.56 -3.58 -2.81
N PRO A 102 9.65 -2.88 -3.53
CA PRO A 102 8.94 -3.47 -4.66
C PRO A 102 9.91 -3.80 -5.82
N PRO A 103 9.74 -4.98 -6.47
CA PRO A 103 10.60 -5.40 -7.57
C PRO A 103 10.40 -4.55 -8.84
N ALA A 104 11.41 -4.55 -9.72
CA ALA A 104 11.45 -3.74 -10.94
C ALA A 104 10.22 -3.92 -11.85
N SER A 105 9.61 -5.10 -11.83
CA SER A 105 8.43 -5.43 -12.63
C SER A 105 7.16 -4.66 -12.25
N VAL A 106 7.14 -3.99 -11.10
CA VAL A 106 5.99 -3.21 -10.61
C VAL A 106 6.35 -1.82 -10.09
N ASN A 107 7.64 -1.49 -9.90
CA ASN A 107 8.09 -0.22 -9.30
C ASN A 107 8.33 0.92 -10.30
N GLY A 108 7.94 0.74 -11.56
CA GLY A 108 8.15 1.73 -12.62
C GLY A 108 9.48 1.59 -13.39
N THR A 109 10.39 0.70 -12.95
CA THR A 109 11.69 0.49 -13.63
C THR A 109 11.52 -0.31 -14.93
N SER A 110 10.85 -1.47 -14.87
CA SER A 110 10.58 -2.32 -16.03
C SER A 110 9.12 -2.71 -16.17
N GLY A 111 8.26 -2.23 -15.28
CA GLY A 111 6.81 -2.44 -15.28
C GLY A 111 6.12 -1.65 -14.19
N SER A 112 4.81 -1.66 -14.20
CA SER A 112 3.94 -0.90 -13.30
C SER A 112 2.85 -1.79 -12.70
N ALA A 113 2.04 -1.24 -11.80
CA ALA A 113 1.00 -1.95 -11.08
C ALA A 113 -0.38 -1.33 -11.28
N THR A 114 -1.42 -2.15 -11.29
CA THR A 114 -2.83 -1.73 -11.32
C THR A 114 -3.52 -1.88 -9.96
N SER A 115 -2.99 -2.72 -9.09
CA SER A 115 -3.52 -2.97 -7.74
C SER A 115 -2.38 -3.26 -6.77
N ILE A 116 -2.58 -2.95 -5.50
CA ILE A 116 -1.61 -3.13 -4.41
C ILE A 116 -2.31 -3.67 -3.17
N ALA A 117 -1.68 -4.61 -2.48
CA ALA A 117 -2.11 -5.12 -1.19
C ALA A 117 -0.90 -5.26 -0.25
N ALA A 118 -1.10 -5.05 1.03
CA ALA A 118 -0.06 -5.18 2.05
C ALA A 118 -0.54 -6.10 3.16
N GLY A 119 0.23 -7.15 3.42
CA GLY A 119 0.01 -8.07 4.52
C GLY A 119 0.78 -7.70 5.78
N GLY A 120 1.01 -8.63 6.70
CA GLY A 120 1.79 -8.35 7.91
C GLY A 120 3.22 -7.92 7.59
N TYR A 121 3.93 -8.72 6.81
CA TYR A 121 5.35 -8.55 6.47
C TYR A 121 5.63 -8.82 4.98
N HIS A 122 4.61 -8.75 4.14
CA HIS A 122 4.75 -8.93 2.70
C HIS A 122 3.84 -7.94 1.97
N SER A 123 4.11 -7.74 0.70
CA SER A 123 3.32 -6.90 -0.19
C SER A 123 3.09 -7.62 -1.50
N CYS A 124 1.98 -7.34 -2.15
CA CYS A 124 1.65 -7.92 -3.45
C CYS A 124 1.05 -6.85 -4.36
N ALA A 125 1.33 -6.94 -5.64
CA ALA A 125 0.72 -6.09 -6.66
C ALA A 125 0.25 -6.92 -7.86
N ILE A 126 -0.73 -6.39 -8.58
CA ILE A 126 -1.09 -6.90 -9.89
C ILE A 126 -0.34 -6.07 -10.94
N GLN A 127 0.50 -6.72 -11.71
CA GLN A 127 1.29 -6.09 -12.77
C GLN A 127 0.38 -5.59 -13.90
N SER A 128 0.63 -4.36 -14.35
CA SER A 128 -0.07 -3.76 -15.46
C SER A 128 0.22 -4.51 -16.77
N GLY A 129 -0.80 -4.69 -17.60
CA GLY A 129 -0.73 -5.36 -18.90
C GLY A 129 -0.85 -6.89 -18.82
N SER A 130 -0.07 -7.55 -17.96
CA SER A 130 -0.13 -9.02 -17.81
C SER A 130 -1.22 -9.50 -16.86
N GLY A 131 -1.60 -8.70 -15.87
CA GLY A 131 -2.45 -9.13 -14.76
C GLY A 131 -1.77 -10.13 -13.82
N ALA A 132 -0.47 -10.34 -13.94
CA ALA A 132 0.29 -11.24 -13.10
C ALA A 132 0.38 -10.70 -11.66
N VAL A 133 0.16 -11.56 -10.67
CA VAL A 133 0.41 -11.25 -9.27
C VAL A 133 1.90 -11.35 -9.01
N VAL A 134 2.47 -10.29 -8.45
CA VAL A 134 3.87 -10.19 -8.02
C VAL A 134 3.87 -9.87 -6.53
N CYS A 135 4.48 -10.72 -5.73
CA CYS A 135 4.59 -10.52 -4.28
C CYS A 135 6.06 -10.44 -3.86
N TRP A 136 6.31 -9.76 -2.73
CA TRP A 136 7.64 -9.58 -2.15
C TRP A 136 7.57 -9.42 -0.64
N GLY A 137 8.72 -9.52 0.03
CA GLY A 137 8.80 -9.52 1.47
C GLY A 137 8.89 -10.94 2.04
N ARG A 138 8.43 -11.13 3.27
CA ARG A 138 8.48 -12.42 3.96
C ARG A 138 7.75 -13.52 3.21
N ASP A 139 8.40 -14.70 3.11
CA ASP A 139 7.86 -15.87 2.40
C ASP A 139 7.97 -17.19 3.21
N ALA A 140 8.16 -17.11 4.52
CA ALA A 140 8.35 -18.28 5.36
C ALA A 140 7.13 -19.25 5.36
N LEU A 141 5.97 -18.77 4.94
CA LEU A 141 4.73 -19.55 4.83
C LEU A 141 4.20 -19.62 3.38
N GLY A 142 5.00 -19.20 2.39
CA GLY A 142 4.61 -19.14 0.98
C GLY A 142 3.71 -17.93 0.64
N GLN A 143 3.62 -16.94 1.54
CA GLN A 143 2.74 -15.78 1.36
C GLN A 143 3.17 -14.84 0.22
N SER A 144 4.43 -14.90 -0.20
CA SER A 144 4.99 -14.12 -1.31
C SER A 144 5.29 -14.98 -2.55
N THR A 145 4.81 -16.21 -2.60
CA THR A 145 4.95 -17.12 -3.73
C THR A 145 3.59 -17.36 -4.41
N PRO A 146 3.14 -16.47 -5.32
CA PRO A 146 1.87 -16.64 -6.01
C PRO A 146 1.85 -17.90 -6.88
N PRO A 147 0.77 -18.71 -6.86
CA PRO A 147 0.68 -19.92 -7.68
C PRO A 147 0.62 -19.60 -9.19
N PRO A 148 0.97 -20.57 -10.07
CA PRO A 148 0.97 -20.39 -11.52
C PRO A 148 -0.35 -19.88 -12.10
N SER A 149 -1.47 -20.18 -11.46
CA SER A 149 -2.82 -19.77 -11.88
C SER A 149 -3.05 -18.25 -11.81
N VAL A 150 -2.19 -17.49 -11.13
CA VAL A 150 -2.31 -16.03 -11.01
C VAL A 150 -1.01 -15.27 -11.26
N ASN A 151 0.16 -15.94 -11.31
CA ASN A 151 1.46 -15.27 -11.45
C ASN A 151 1.88 -14.97 -12.90
N GLY A 152 0.97 -15.13 -13.85
CA GLY A 152 1.24 -14.92 -15.27
C GLY A 152 1.74 -16.16 -16.04
N THR A 153 2.03 -17.28 -15.33
CA THR A 153 2.48 -18.52 -15.98
C THR A 153 1.33 -19.23 -16.71
N SER A 154 0.19 -19.40 -16.02
CA SER A 154 -1.01 -20.04 -16.59
C SER A 154 -2.30 -19.26 -16.35
N GLY A 155 -2.22 -18.08 -15.74
CA GLY A 155 -3.36 -17.21 -15.48
C GLY A 155 -2.95 -15.89 -14.85
N SER A 156 -3.94 -15.03 -14.62
CA SER A 156 -3.81 -13.68 -14.10
C SER A 156 -4.91 -13.36 -13.09
N ALA A 157 -4.80 -12.23 -12.39
CA ALA A 157 -5.76 -11.74 -11.42
C ALA A 157 -6.27 -10.34 -11.77
N THR A 158 -7.48 -10.02 -11.35
CA THR A 158 -8.09 -8.69 -11.49
C THR A 158 -8.24 -7.98 -10.13
N ALA A 159 -8.13 -8.71 -9.03
CA ALA A 159 -8.17 -8.17 -7.67
C ALA A 159 -7.24 -8.97 -6.75
N ILE A 160 -6.73 -8.32 -5.72
CA ILE A 160 -5.83 -8.90 -4.73
C ILE A 160 -6.13 -8.34 -3.35
N ALA A 161 -6.04 -9.19 -2.34
CA ALA A 161 -6.10 -8.81 -0.94
C ALA A 161 -5.07 -9.64 -0.16
N ALA A 162 -4.53 -9.06 0.90
CA ALA A 162 -3.57 -9.74 1.76
C ALA A 162 -4.03 -9.71 3.22
N GLY A 163 -3.95 -10.85 3.87
CA GLY A 163 -4.05 -10.98 5.31
C GLY A 163 -2.69 -10.86 5.97
N ALA A 164 -2.61 -11.12 7.30
CA ALA A 164 -1.33 -11.00 8.00
C ALA A 164 -0.26 -11.98 7.49
N TYR A 165 -0.66 -13.19 7.07
CA TYR A 165 0.23 -14.31 6.72
C TYR A 165 -0.17 -15.07 5.45
N HIS A 166 -1.08 -14.53 4.64
CA HIS A 166 -1.56 -15.13 3.38
C HIS A 166 -1.97 -14.05 2.39
N THR A 167 -2.11 -14.43 1.14
CA THR A 167 -2.63 -13.59 0.03
C THR A 167 -3.75 -14.30 -0.69
#